data_e33f192522b05bac84e6e17a28d93c5c
#
_entry.id   e33f192522b05bac84e6e17a28d93c5c
#
_cell.length_a   1.000
_cell.length_b   1.000
_cell.length_c   1.000
_cell.angle_alpha   90.00
_cell.angle_beta   90.00
_cell.angle_gamma   90.00
#
_symmetry.space_group_name_H-M   'P 1'
#
loop_
_entity.id
_entity.type
_entity.pdbx_description
1 polymer ?
#
loop_
_entity_poly.entity_id
_entity_poly.type
_entity_poly.pdbx_seq_one_letter_code
_entity_poly.pdbx_strand_id
1 'polypeptide(L)'
;FYLLTPGCVGFLLCVLLRTILITMEDGMPMDLFDKYPELIPVVPSVMILSILSIVCSVKLFQDMIMVNEERSEKFILEKQMKSMQEHIAEMEHIYSGVRSMKHDMKNTLSVIMQLAVNEDVKSNVELQNYLAELNQTMDKLEFQYKTGNTVVDILLNMKYHELTRVMPDVQLNADALLFPDNLQIQGYDIGIIIGNALDNAIEACKKLKEQNQRADAFITLSSFTRGKMFFIEVENSFDGKIIRKKYSEFPITDKKDKEAHGIGLSNIKKTAEKYHGGVDWSVENKKFTLTIMLQNERGEENVSW
;
A
#
# COMPACT_ATOMS: atom_id res chain seq x y z
N PHE A 1 17.99 30.11 8.02
CA PHE A 1 18.61 31.39 7.61
C PHE A 1 17.57 32.33 7.03
N TYR A 2 16.70 31.89 6.11
CA TYR A 2 15.68 32.74 5.48
C TYR A 2 14.59 33.24 6.43
N LEU A 3 14.34 32.57 7.55
CA LEU A 3 13.35 32.98 8.55
C LEU A 3 13.84 34.18 9.41
N LEU A 4 15.15 34.33 9.55
CA LEU A 4 15.77 35.40 10.33
C LEU A 4 15.88 36.71 9.53
N THR A 5 15.87 36.65 8.20
CA THR A 5 16.11 37.82 7.35
C THR A 5 15.05 38.92 7.51
N PRO A 6 13.70 38.63 7.53
CA PRO A 6 12.72 39.69 7.72
C PRO A 6 12.80 40.32 9.13
N GLY A 7 13.07 39.49 10.14
CA GLY A 7 13.27 39.98 11.52
C GLY A 7 14.47 40.86 11.66
N CYS A 8 15.60 40.51 11.05
CA CYS A 8 16.83 41.31 11.05
C CYS A 8 16.62 42.63 10.28
N VAL A 9 15.95 42.62 9.16
CA VAL A 9 15.62 43.83 8.39
C VAL A 9 14.70 44.73 9.19
N GLY A 10 13.63 44.20 9.80
CA GLY A 10 12.73 44.98 10.68
C GLY A 10 13.45 45.58 11.88
N PHE A 11 14.31 44.79 12.53
CA PHE A 11 15.13 45.29 13.65
C PHE A 11 16.10 46.40 13.22
N LEU A 12 16.80 46.20 12.11
CA LEU A 12 17.75 47.20 11.56
C LEU A 12 17.02 48.50 11.20
N LEU A 13 15.82 48.41 10.63
CA LEU A 13 14.98 49.54 10.28
C LEU A 13 14.48 50.27 11.53
N CYS A 14 14.11 49.57 12.61
CA CYS A 14 13.77 50.14 13.90
C CYS A 14 14.96 50.87 14.55
N VAL A 15 16.17 50.29 14.48
CA VAL A 15 17.39 50.92 14.99
C VAL A 15 17.73 52.19 14.19
N LEU A 16 17.60 52.13 12.85
CA LEU A 16 17.85 53.26 11.97
C LEU A 16 16.85 54.39 12.20
N LEU A 17 15.57 54.11 12.33
CA LEU A 17 14.51 55.04 12.68
C LEU A 17 14.78 55.68 14.08
N ARG A 18 15.15 54.86 15.08
CA ARG A 18 15.51 55.36 16.40
C ARG A 18 16.72 56.32 16.34
N THR A 19 17.73 56.01 15.53
CA THR A 19 18.93 56.84 15.37
C THR A 19 18.58 58.16 14.70
N ILE A 20 17.69 58.17 13.72
CA ILE A 20 17.21 59.39 13.05
C ILE A 20 16.37 60.24 14.01
N LEU A 21 15.52 59.60 14.84
CA LEU A 21 14.66 60.28 15.82
C LEU A 21 15.40 60.94 16.97
N ILE A 22 16.63 60.48 17.27
CA ILE A 22 17.49 61.03 18.32
C ILE A 22 18.63 61.80 17.68
N THR A 23 18.39 62.59 16.66
CA THR A 23 19.41 63.48 16.10
C THR A 23 19.60 64.68 17.04
N MET A 24 20.87 64.94 17.36
CA MET A 24 21.22 66.14 18.14
C MET A 24 21.47 67.29 17.18
N GLU A 25 20.76 68.37 17.36
CA GLU A 25 21.05 69.65 16.72
C GLU A 25 21.57 70.57 17.81
N ASP A 26 22.80 71.08 17.66
CA ASP A 26 23.55 71.95 18.63
C ASP A 26 23.65 71.40 20.09
N GLY A 27 23.79 70.10 20.24
CA GLY A 27 23.97 69.46 21.55
C GLY A 27 22.71 69.32 22.41
N MET A 28 21.53 69.67 21.89
CA MET A 28 20.25 69.47 22.55
C MET A 28 19.47 68.36 21.86
N PRO A 29 18.79 67.41 22.59
CA PRO A 29 17.94 66.41 21.99
C PRO A 29 16.71 67.13 21.44
N MET A 30 16.55 67.11 20.11
CA MET A 30 15.34 67.59 19.43
C MET A 30 14.37 66.43 19.19
N ASP A 31 13.07 66.67 19.50
CA ASP A 31 12.02 65.74 19.12
C ASP A 31 11.72 65.93 17.62
N LEU A 32 12.12 64.97 16.80
CA LEU A 32 11.98 65.02 15.35
C LEU A 32 10.53 65.11 14.91
N PHE A 33 9.60 64.64 15.75
CA PHE A 33 8.15 64.74 15.52
C PHE A 33 7.60 66.14 15.63
N ASP A 34 8.21 67.01 16.44
CA ASP A 34 7.80 68.42 16.54
C ASP A 34 8.23 69.18 15.27
N LYS A 35 9.36 68.82 14.66
CA LYS A 35 9.86 69.43 13.45
C LYS A 35 9.23 68.89 12.17
N TYR A 36 8.90 67.58 12.16
CA TYR A 36 8.34 66.83 11.01
C TYR A 36 7.13 66.00 11.41
N PRO A 37 5.97 66.57 11.65
CA PRO A 37 4.75 65.85 12.11
C PRO A 37 4.26 64.81 11.09
N GLU A 38 4.69 64.89 9.82
CA GLU A 38 4.37 63.93 8.79
C GLU A 38 5.00 62.56 9.04
N LEU A 39 5.99 62.44 9.93
CA LEU A 39 6.66 61.17 10.27
C LEU A 39 5.84 60.36 11.31
N ILE A 40 4.89 60.97 12.01
CA ILE A 40 4.05 60.29 13.03
C ILE A 40 3.36 59.05 12.49
N PRO A 41 2.71 59.05 11.29
CA PRO A 41 2.09 57.85 10.74
C PRO A 41 3.09 56.86 10.09
N VAL A 42 4.27 57.31 9.72
CA VAL A 42 5.27 56.48 9.01
C VAL A 42 5.86 55.40 9.91
N VAL A 43 6.21 55.73 11.15
CA VAL A 43 6.83 54.78 12.09
C VAL A 43 5.91 53.57 12.40
N PRO A 44 4.65 53.75 12.80
CA PRO A 44 3.75 52.62 13.03
C PRO A 44 3.45 51.85 11.73
N SER A 45 3.39 52.51 10.57
CA SER A 45 3.18 51.85 9.28
C SER A 45 4.32 50.89 8.97
N VAL A 46 5.56 51.28 9.15
CA VAL A 46 6.75 50.44 8.96
C VAL A 46 6.77 49.27 9.94
N MET A 47 6.39 49.49 11.19
CA MET A 47 6.29 48.42 12.20
C MET A 47 5.22 47.37 11.80
N ILE A 48 4.06 47.82 11.38
CA ILE A 48 2.98 46.91 10.92
C ILE A 48 3.43 46.12 9.70
N LEU A 49 4.11 46.78 8.73
CA LEU A 49 4.59 46.10 7.52
C LEU A 49 5.67 45.05 7.83
N SER A 50 6.57 45.34 8.80
CA SER A 50 7.58 44.38 9.24
C SER A 50 6.99 43.16 9.94
N ILE A 51 5.99 43.38 10.80
CA ILE A 51 5.26 42.26 11.44
C ILE A 51 4.52 41.42 10.41
N LEU A 52 3.83 42.04 9.46
CA LEU A 52 3.13 41.33 8.39
C LEU A 52 4.10 40.51 7.54
N SER A 53 5.30 41.06 7.22
CA SER A 53 6.35 40.36 6.50
C SER A 53 6.86 39.13 7.26
N ILE A 54 7.04 39.22 8.57
CA ILE A 54 7.45 38.09 9.41
C ILE A 54 6.37 37.00 9.40
N VAL A 55 5.10 37.35 9.62
CA VAL A 55 3.98 36.41 9.63
C VAL A 55 3.85 35.70 8.28
N CYS A 56 3.96 36.44 7.17
CA CYS A 56 3.92 35.88 5.82
C CYS A 56 5.09 34.91 5.59
N SER A 57 6.31 35.24 6.00
CA SER A 57 7.48 34.38 5.87
C SER A 57 7.37 33.10 6.68
N VAL A 58 6.83 33.17 7.90
CA VAL A 58 6.60 31.99 8.74
C VAL A 58 5.58 31.07 8.09
N LYS A 59 4.49 31.63 7.56
CA LYS A 59 3.44 30.85 6.88
C LYS A 59 3.99 30.16 5.62
N LEU A 60 4.70 30.88 4.77
CA LEU A 60 5.33 30.31 3.57
C LEU A 60 6.31 29.18 3.92
N PHE A 61 7.05 29.33 5.02
CA PHE A 61 7.98 28.29 5.45
C PHE A 61 7.25 27.05 5.97
N GLN A 62 6.14 27.21 6.70
CA GLN A 62 5.31 26.09 7.14
C GLN A 62 4.69 25.34 5.95
N ASP A 63 4.15 26.08 4.97
CA ASP A 63 3.59 25.48 3.75
C ASP A 63 4.67 24.74 2.96
N MET A 64 5.90 25.28 2.89
CA MET A 64 7.04 24.64 2.23
C MET A 64 7.46 23.33 2.92
N ILE A 65 7.50 23.31 4.26
CA ILE A 65 7.79 22.07 5.01
C ILE A 65 6.74 21.02 4.73
N MET A 66 5.46 21.36 4.81
CA MET A 66 4.35 20.44 4.59
C MET A 66 4.40 19.83 3.18
N VAL A 67 4.62 20.65 2.15
CA VAL A 67 4.77 20.18 0.76
C VAL A 67 6.00 19.29 0.59
N ASN A 68 7.09 19.58 1.30
CA ASN A 68 8.30 18.76 1.20
C ASN A 68 8.15 17.40 1.90
N GLU A 69 7.45 17.36 3.04
CA GLU A 69 7.10 16.11 3.72
C GLU A 69 6.20 15.25 2.84
N GLU A 70 5.15 15.82 2.26
CA GLU A 70 4.25 15.11 1.34
C GLU A 70 4.99 14.54 0.11
N ARG A 71 5.92 15.29 -0.47
CA ARG A 71 6.77 14.83 -1.56
C ARG A 71 7.70 13.69 -1.14
N SER A 72 8.28 13.79 0.06
CA SER A 72 9.17 12.76 0.59
C SER A 72 8.43 11.45 0.84
N GLU A 73 7.25 11.52 1.45
CA GLU A 73 6.39 10.34 1.65
C GLU A 73 5.99 9.69 0.32
N LYS A 74 5.59 10.50 -0.66
CA LYS A 74 5.24 10.02 -1.99
C LYS A 74 6.42 9.32 -2.66
N PHE A 75 7.61 9.90 -2.58
CA PHE A 75 8.84 9.32 -3.16
C PHE A 75 9.20 7.98 -2.51
N ILE A 76 9.09 7.88 -1.17
CA ILE A 76 9.33 6.63 -0.44
C ILE A 76 8.33 5.56 -0.88
N LEU A 77 7.04 5.92 -0.99
CA LEU A 77 5.99 5.01 -1.41
C LEU A 77 6.19 4.52 -2.86
N GLU A 78 6.55 5.41 -3.78
CA GLU A 78 6.86 5.05 -5.17
C GLU A 78 8.07 4.11 -5.25
N LYS A 79 9.10 4.33 -4.43
CA LYS A 79 10.27 3.46 -4.36
C LYS A 79 9.92 2.07 -3.80
N GLN A 80 9.06 2.01 -2.77
CA GLN A 80 8.59 0.74 -2.22
C GLN A 80 7.73 -0.03 -3.23
N MET A 81 6.83 0.66 -3.94
CA MET A 81 6.04 0.05 -5.01
C MET A 81 6.93 -0.53 -6.11
N LYS A 82 7.95 0.22 -6.56
CA LYS A 82 8.88 -0.26 -7.58
C LYS A 82 9.64 -1.49 -7.11
N SER A 83 10.16 -1.48 -5.89
CA SER A 83 10.86 -2.65 -5.30
C SER A 83 9.93 -3.87 -5.21
N MET A 84 8.66 -3.67 -4.85
CA MET A 84 7.68 -4.76 -4.79
C MET A 84 7.38 -5.32 -6.19
N GLN A 85 7.29 -4.45 -7.21
CA GLN A 85 7.12 -4.88 -8.60
C GLN A 85 8.30 -5.73 -9.08
N GLU A 86 9.53 -5.31 -8.77
CA GLU A 86 10.76 -6.06 -9.10
C GLU A 86 10.77 -7.43 -8.42
N HIS A 87 10.40 -7.51 -7.14
CA HIS A 87 10.30 -8.78 -6.41
C HIS A 87 9.22 -9.72 -6.99
N ILE A 88 8.07 -9.18 -7.37
CA ILE A 88 7.01 -9.97 -8.01
C ILE A 88 7.50 -10.53 -9.35
N ALA A 89 8.15 -9.72 -10.17
CA ALA A 89 8.69 -10.17 -11.46
C ALA A 89 9.77 -11.25 -11.29
N GLU A 90 10.64 -11.12 -10.29
CA GLU A 90 11.64 -12.14 -9.95
C GLU A 90 10.97 -13.44 -9.49
N MET A 91 9.95 -13.35 -8.65
CA MET A 91 9.15 -14.50 -8.24
C MET A 91 8.47 -15.19 -9.43
N GLU A 92 7.86 -14.44 -10.35
CA GLU A 92 7.28 -15.00 -11.58
C GLU A 92 8.30 -15.81 -12.37
N HIS A 93 9.51 -15.27 -12.51
CA HIS A 93 10.61 -15.95 -13.23
C HIS A 93 11.02 -17.25 -12.52
N ILE A 94 11.20 -17.22 -11.19
CA ILE A 94 11.55 -18.40 -10.40
C ILE A 94 10.46 -19.47 -10.50
N TYR A 95 9.20 -19.08 -10.33
CA TYR A 95 8.07 -20.01 -10.39
C TYR A 95 7.84 -20.61 -11.77
N SER A 96 8.02 -19.81 -12.83
CA SER A 96 7.96 -20.35 -14.20
C SER A 96 9.06 -21.38 -14.44
N GLY A 97 10.27 -21.16 -13.92
CA GLY A 97 11.37 -22.11 -13.94
C GLY A 97 11.07 -23.41 -13.18
N VAL A 98 10.53 -23.28 -11.96
CA VAL A 98 10.12 -24.44 -11.14
C VAL A 98 9.00 -25.23 -11.82
N ARG A 99 8.02 -24.56 -12.42
CA ARG A 99 6.92 -25.20 -13.17
C ARG A 99 7.44 -25.96 -14.38
N SER A 100 8.38 -25.39 -15.15
CA SER A 100 9.01 -26.05 -16.28
C SER A 100 9.80 -27.27 -15.83
N MET A 101 10.63 -27.14 -14.78
CA MET A 101 11.41 -28.24 -14.22
C MET A 101 10.51 -29.39 -13.73
N LYS A 102 9.40 -29.07 -13.06
CA LYS A 102 8.41 -30.04 -12.62
C LYS A 102 7.80 -30.82 -13.80
N HIS A 103 7.39 -30.10 -14.86
CA HIS A 103 6.84 -30.70 -16.08
C HIS A 103 7.85 -31.67 -16.71
N ASP A 104 9.11 -31.28 -16.80
CA ASP A 104 10.19 -32.09 -17.38
C ASP A 104 10.50 -33.32 -16.52
N MET A 105 10.49 -33.17 -15.18
CA MET A 105 10.63 -34.29 -14.25
C MET A 105 9.45 -35.25 -14.37
N LYS A 106 8.21 -34.75 -14.48
CA LYS A 106 7.02 -35.62 -14.65
C LYS A 106 7.08 -36.42 -15.93
N ASN A 107 7.53 -35.80 -17.02
CA ASN A 107 7.78 -36.49 -18.30
C ASN A 107 8.84 -37.53 -18.18
N THR A 108 9.97 -37.24 -17.55
CA THR A 108 11.08 -38.17 -17.32
C THR A 108 10.65 -39.37 -16.48
N LEU A 109 9.93 -39.14 -15.40
CA LEU A 109 9.35 -40.19 -14.55
C LEU A 109 8.35 -41.06 -15.31
N SER A 110 7.50 -40.48 -16.17
CA SER A 110 6.57 -41.23 -17.00
C SER A 110 7.29 -42.17 -17.97
N VAL A 111 8.41 -41.71 -18.58
CA VAL A 111 9.25 -42.53 -19.46
C VAL A 111 9.91 -43.65 -18.67
N ILE A 112 10.46 -43.37 -17.49
CA ILE A 112 11.10 -44.41 -16.63
C ILE A 112 10.04 -45.43 -16.19
N MET A 113 8.82 -45.01 -15.83
CA MET A 113 7.72 -45.94 -15.52
C MET A 113 7.36 -46.83 -16.70
N GLN A 114 7.28 -46.29 -17.93
CA GLN A 114 6.99 -47.06 -19.13
C GLN A 114 8.11 -48.09 -19.43
N LEU A 115 9.38 -47.70 -19.26
CA LEU A 115 10.50 -48.61 -19.45
C LEU A 115 10.52 -49.70 -18.38
N ALA A 116 10.23 -49.37 -17.14
CA ALA A 116 10.16 -50.33 -16.03
C ALA A 116 9.02 -51.35 -16.15
N VAL A 117 7.95 -51.04 -16.94
CA VAL A 117 6.84 -51.95 -17.19
C VAL A 117 7.13 -52.90 -18.36
N ASN A 118 7.98 -52.47 -19.31
CA ASN A 118 8.27 -53.23 -20.55
C ASN A 118 9.40 -54.26 -20.43
N GLU A 119 10.27 -54.14 -19.48
CA GLU A 119 11.28 -55.19 -19.18
C GLU A 119 10.76 -56.01 -18.00
N ASP A 120 10.94 -57.35 -18.01
CA ASP A 120 10.49 -58.35 -17.02
C ASP A 120 10.83 -58.05 -15.52
N VAL A 121 10.76 -56.81 -15.14
CA VAL A 121 11.01 -56.26 -13.81
C VAL A 121 9.78 -56.35 -12.93
N LYS A 122 8.98 -57.43 -13.10
CA LYS A 122 7.86 -57.72 -12.17
C LYS A 122 8.30 -58.00 -10.73
N SER A 123 9.61 -57.99 -10.45
CA SER A 123 10.14 -58.28 -9.10
C SER A 123 10.62 -57.06 -8.33
N ASN A 124 10.58 -55.85 -8.88
CA ASN A 124 11.09 -54.69 -8.14
C ASN A 124 9.94 -53.76 -7.62
N VAL A 125 9.13 -54.32 -6.72
CA VAL A 125 8.07 -53.61 -6.00
C VAL A 125 8.63 -52.36 -5.32
N GLU A 126 9.86 -52.38 -4.86
CA GLU A 126 10.56 -51.24 -4.24
C GLU A 126 10.73 -50.06 -5.23
N LEU A 127 11.12 -50.34 -6.48
CA LEU A 127 11.28 -49.27 -7.48
C LEU A 127 9.93 -48.67 -7.87
N GLN A 128 8.87 -49.47 -8.00
CA GLN A 128 7.53 -48.99 -8.26
C GLN A 128 6.99 -48.13 -7.11
N ASN A 129 7.21 -48.55 -5.87
CA ASN A 129 6.84 -47.77 -4.68
C ASN A 129 7.60 -46.46 -4.61
N TYR A 130 8.92 -46.48 -4.89
CA TYR A 130 9.74 -45.27 -4.90
C TYR A 130 9.33 -44.26 -5.98
N LEU A 131 9.01 -44.76 -7.19
CA LEU A 131 8.51 -43.92 -8.28
C LEU A 131 7.11 -43.34 -7.97
N ALA A 132 6.24 -44.11 -7.32
CA ALA A 132 4.94 -43.66 -6.85
C ALA A 132 5.06 -42.58 -5.76
N GLU A 133 6.00 -42.75 -4.83
CA GLU A 133 6.29 -41.80 -3.75
C GLU A 133 6.87 -40.48 -4.29
N LEU A 134 7.79 -40.56 -5.29
CA LEU A 134 8.30 -39.41 -6.02
C LEU A 134 7.19 -38.65 -6.76
N ASN A 135 6.30 -39.36 -7.44
CA ASN A 135 5.18 -38.77 -8.17
C ASN A 135 4.21 -38.07 -7.19
N GLN A 136 3.91 -38.72 -6.06
CA GLN A 136 3.08 -38.12 -4.98
C GLN A 136 3.75 -36.89 -4.35
N THR A 137 5.07 -36.88 -4.20
CA THR A 137 5.83 -35.73 -3.69
C THR A 137 5.81 -34.58 -4.70
N MET A 138 5.88 -34.87 -5.99
CA MET A 138 5.74 -33.87 -7.05
C MET A 138 4.32 -33.32 -7.16
N ASP A 139 3.30 -34.12 -6.93
CA ASP A 139 1.88 -33.65 -6.92
C ASP A 139 1.61 -32.71 -5.71
N LYS A 140 2.31 -32.89 -4.59
CA LYS A 140 2.30 -31.96 -3.46
C LYS A 140 2.92 -30.59 -3.76
N LEU A 141 3.69 -30.46 -4.84
CA LEU A 141 4.19 -29.20 -5.37
C LEU A 141 3.18 -28.55 -6.34
N GLU A 142 1.97 -29.11 -6.47
CA GLU A 142 0.93 -28.47 -7.28
C GLU A 142 0.40 -27.22 -6.63
N PHE A 143 0.17 -26.18 -7.47
CA PHE A 143 -0.56 -25.01 -7.02
C PHE A 143 -1.98 -25.42 -6.64
N GLN A 144 -2.35 -25.19 -5.40
CA GLN A 144 -3.69 -25.45 -4.90
C GLN A 144 -4.71 -24.54 -5.58
N TYR A 145 -4.28 -23.30 -5.87
CA TYR A 145 -5.13 -22.29 -6.49
C TYR A 145 -4.65 -21.97 -7.90
N LYS A 146 -5.60 -22.00 -8.86
CA LYS A 146 -5.41 -21.63 -10.27
C LYS A 146 -6.50 -20.63 -10.64
N THR A 147 -6.17 -19.34 -10.56
CA THR A 147 -7.14 -18.25 -10.74
C THR A 147 -7.20 -17.73 -12.18
N GLY A 148 -6.28 -18.15 -13.05
CA GLY A 148 -6.09 -17.59 -14.39
C GLY A 148 -5.11 -16.40 -14.41
N ASN A 149 -4.60 -15.96 -13.24
CA ASN A 149 -3.58 -14.93 -13.15
C ASN A 149 -2.34 -15.47 -12.41
N THR A 150 -1.23 -15.59 -13.12
CA THR A 150 -0.01 -16.21 -12.58
C THR A 150 0.52 -15.52 -11.31
N VAL A 151 0.44 -14.18 -11.23
CA VAL A 151 0.90 -13.42 -10.04
C VAL A 151 0.04 -13.79 -8.82
N VAL A 152 -1.28 -13.85 -9.02
CA VAL A 152 -2.23 -14.20 -7.95
C VAL A 152 -2.06 -15.66 -7.53
N ASP A 153 -1.88 -16.57 -8.49
CA ASP A 153 -1.63 -17.99 -8.20
C ASP A 153 -0.41 -18.16 -7.31
N ILE A 154 0.70 -17.46 -7.61
CA ILE A 154 1.91 -17.46 -6.81
C ILE A 154 1.65 -16.94 -5.40
N LEU A 155 1.03 -15.76 -5.29
CA LEU A 155 0.73 -15.12 -4.01
C LEU A 155 -0.17 -15.98 -3.13
N LEU A 156 -1.27 -16.50 -3.70
CA LEU A 156 -2.20 -17.36 -2.97
C LEU A 156 -1.52 -18.61 -2.42
N ASN A 157 -0.73 -19.29 -3.26
CA ASN A 157 -0.05 -20.51 -2.83
C ASN A 157 1.03 -20.23 -1.77
N MET A 158 1.78 -19.13 -1.89
CA MET A 158 2.72 -18.71 -0.84
C MET A 158 1.99 -18.44 0.49
N LYS A 159 0.91 -17.65 0.44
CA LYS A 159 0.14 -17.30 1.64
C LYS A 159 -0.60 -18.50 2.23
N TYR A 160 -1.08 -19.42 1.41
CA TYR A 160 -1.65 -20.69 1.84
C TYR A 160 -0.63 -21.53 2.64
N HIS A 161 0.59 -21.69 2.13
CA HIS A 161 1.63 -22.43 2.83
C HIS A 161 2.08 -21.75 4.12
N GLU A 162 2.18 -20.42 4.12
CA GLU A 162 2.46 -19.64 5.33
C GLU A 162 1.36 -19.83 6.38
N LEU A 163 0.10 -19.69 5.95
CA LEU A 163 -1.07 -19.83 6.81
C LEU A 163 -1.17 -21.23 7.42
N THR A 164 -1.03 -22.28 6.60
CA THR A 164 -1.10 -23.67 7.05
C THR A 164 0.00 -24.01 8.06
N ARG A 165 1.18 -23.39 7.93
CA ARG A 165 2.28 -23.58 8.87
C ARG A 165 2.04 -22.89 10.22
N VAL A 166 1.47 -21.67 10.21
CA VAL A 166 1.33 -20.82 11.41
C VAL A 166 -0.03 -21.01 12.06
N MET A 167 -1.08 -21.21 11.28
CA MET A 167 -2.47 -21.32 11.73
C MET A 167 -3.21 -22.42 10.92
N PRO A 168 -2.92 -23.71 11.16
CA PRO A 168 -3.47 -24.82 10.35
C PRO A 168 -5.01 -24.92 10.41
N ASP A 169 -5.64 -24.36 11.43
CA ASP A 169 -7.10 -24.37 11.62
C ASP A 169 -7.82 -23.24 10.88
N VAL A 170 -7.11 -22.34 10.19
CA VAL A 170 -7.72 -21.27 9.41
C VAL A 170 -8.00 -21.76 8.01
N GLN A 171 -9.25 -21.69 7.58
CA GLN A 171 -9.66 -22.09 6.25
C GLN A 171 -9.44 -20.96 5.25
N LEU A 172 -8.61 -21.18 4.22
CA LEU A 172 -8.48 -20.30 3.07
C LEU A 172 -9.22 -20.91 1.89
N ASN A 173 -10.19 -20.20 1.34
CA ASN A 173 -10.92 -20.59 0.14
C ASN A 173 -10.81 -19.48 -0.92
N ALA A 174 -10.31 -19.84 -2.09
CA ALA A 174 -10.22 -18.94 -3.25
C ALA A 174 -10.74 -19.62 -4.54
N ASP A 175 -11.56 -20.65 -4.43
CA ASP A 175 -12.06 -21.40 -5.58
C ASP A 175 -12.96 -20.55 -6.51
N ALA A 176 -13.60 -19.53 -5.96
CA ALA A 176 -14.42 -18.58 -6.69
C ALA A 176 -13.64 -17.33 -7.18
N LEU A 177 -12.32 -17.26 -6.97
CA LEU A 177 -11.48 -16.18 -7.47
C LEU A 177 -10.94 -16.55 -8.85
N LEU A 178 -11.55 -16.00 -9.89
CA LEU A 178 -11.20 -16.27 -11.28
C LEU A 178 -10.99 -14.97 -12.06
N PHE A 179 -9.90 -14.91 -12.81
CA PHE A 179 -9.56 -13.76 -13.66
C PHE A 179 -9.79 -14.14 -15.13
N PRO A 180 -10.66 -13.41 -15.85
CA PRO A 180 -10.89 -13.67 -17.26
C PRO A 180 -9.69 -13.25 -18.12
N ASP A 181 -9.45 -13.97 -19.23
CA ASP A 181 -8.32 -13.73 -20.14
C ASP A 181 -8.34 -12.32 -20.77
N ASN A 182 -9.50 -11.70 -20.88
CA ASN A 182 -9.69 -10.37 -21.45
C ASN A 182 -9.61 -9.23 -20.43
N LEU A 183 -9.09 -9.50 -19.22
CA LEU A 183 -8.95 -8.48 -18.19
C LEU A 183 -7.87 -7.47 -18.57
N GLN A 184 -8.23 -6.19 -18.67
CA GLN A 184 -7.31 -5.09 -19.03
C GLN A 184 -6.50 -4.55 -17.85
N ILE A 185 -6.58 -5.21 -16.70
CA ILE A 185 -5.88 -4.85 -15.47
C ILE A 185 -4.55 -5.60 -15.41
N GLN A 186 -3.47 -4.89 -15.10
CA GLN A 186 -2.14 -5.48 -15.06
C GLN A 186 -2.01 -6.48 -13.90
N GLY A 187 -1.39 -7.63 -14.16
CA GLY A 187 -1.26 -8.71 -13.17
C GLY A 187 -0.59 -8.27 -11.86
N TYR A 188 0.41 -7.40 -11.92
CA TYR A 188 1.06 -6.87 -10.72
C TYR A 188 0.15 -5.96 -9.88
N ASP A 189 -0.70 -5.16 -10.51
CA ASP A 189 -1.67 -4.32 -9.78
C ASP A 189 -2.70 -5.19 -9.05
N ILE A 190 -3.16 -6.27 -9.70
CA ILE A 190 -3.99 -7.30 -9.05
C ILE A 190 -3.23 -7.93 -7.88
N GLY A 191 -1.94 -8.24 -8.08
CA GLY A 191 -1.06 -8.77 -7.04
C GLY A 191 -0.95 -7.85 -5.82
N ILE A 192 -0.82 -6.53 -6.03
CA ILE A 192 -0.82 -5.54 -4.95
C ILE A 192 -2.15 -5.55 -4.19
N ILE A 193 -3.27 -5.57 -4.91
CA ILE A 193 -4.61 -5.61 -4.31
C ILE A 193 -4.79 -6.88 -3.46
N ILE A 194 -4.57 -8.04 -4.05
CA ILE A 194 -4.75 -9.34 -3.39
C ILE A 194 -3.78 -9.52 -2.23
N GLY A 195 -2.51 -9.16 -2.42
CA GLY A 195 -1.48 -9.27 -1.38
C GLY A 195 -1.84 -8.46 -0.13
N ASN A 196 -2.16 -7.18 -0.30
CA ASN A 196 -2.56 -6.32 0.82
C ASN A 196 -3.88 -6.78 1.47
N ALA A 197 -4.86 -7.25 0.69
CA ALA A 197 -6.12 -7.73 1.21
C ALA A 197 -5.94 -9.02 2.03
N LEU A 198 -5.13 -9.97 1.53
CA LEU A 198 -4.77 -11.21 2.23
C LEU A 198 -3.99 -10.95 3.52
N ASP A 199 -2.99 -10.07 3.48
CA ASP A 199 -2.23 -9.72 4.68
C ASP A 199 -3.12 -9.15 5.78
N ASN A 200 -4.07 -8.28 5.41
CA ASN A 200 -5.06 -7.75 6.34
C ASN A 200 -5.98 -8.85 6.91
N ALA A 201 -6.45 -9.77 6.05
CA ALA A 201 -7.32 -10.87 6.44
C ALA A 201 -6.61 -11.87 7.37
N ILE A 202 -5.37 -12.25 7.06
CA ILE A 202 -4.53 -13.14 7.87
C ILE A 202 -4.28 -12.52 9.25
N GLU A 203 -3.96 -11.23 9.29
CA GLU A 203 -3.76 -10.52 10.56
C GLU A 203 -5.03 -10.47 11.41
N ALA A 204 -6.18 -10.23 10.79
CA ALA A 204 -7.46 -10.23 11.51
C ALA A 204 -7.80 -11.61 12.09
N CYS A 205 -7.58 -12.69 11.32
CA CYS A 205 -7.72 -14.06 11.79
C CYS A 205 -6.75 -14.40 12.93
N LYS A 206 -5.51 -13.94 12.84
CA LYS A 206 -4.50 -14.12 13.90
C LYS A 206 -4.95 -13.47 15.21
N LYS A 207 -5.39 -12.23 15.20
CA LYS A 207 -5.93 -11.52 16.37
C LYS A 207 -7.14 -12.24 16.96
N LEU A 208 -8.04 -12.76 16.12
CA LEU A 208 -9.19 -13.53 16.56
C LEU A 208 -8.75 -14.81 17.30
N LYS A 209 -7.79 -15.56 16.74
CA LYS A 209 -7.24 -16.79 17.34
C LYS A 209 -6.45 -16.51 18.63
N GLU A 210 -5.74 -15.41 18.76
CA GLU A 210 -5.08 -14.98 19.98
C GLU A 210 -6.06 -14.69 21.12
N GLN A 211 -7.26 -14.19 20.82
CA GLN A 211 -8.32 -13.96 21.82
C GLN A 211 -9.12 -15.23 22.13
N ASN A 212 -9.36 -16.06 21.12
CA ASN A 212 -10.10 -17.31 21.26
C ASN A 212 -9.55 -18.36 20.28
N GLN A 213 -8.70 -19.25 20.76
CA GLN A 213 -8.08 -20.31 19.97
C GLN A 213 -9.10 -21.24 19.28
N ARG A 214 -10.31 -21.41 19.86
CA ARG A 214 -11.37 -22.27 19.30
C ARG A 214 -12.31 -21.53 18.33
N ALA A 215 -12.09 -20.23 18.07
CA ALA A 215 -12.92 -19.51 17.12
C ALA A 215 -12.74 -20.08 15.72
N ASP A 216 -13.84 -20.24 14.99
CA ASP A 216 -13.80 -20.57 13.55
C ASP A 216 -13.26 -19.36 12.80
N ALA A 217 -12.08 -19.53 12.21
CA ALA A 217 -11.42 -18.51 11.44
C ALA A 217 -11.35 -18.93 9.97
N PHE A 218 -11.78 -18.04 9.09
CA PHE A 218 -11.79 -18.28 7.66
C PHE A 218 -11.40 -17.02 6.87
N ILE A 219 -10.91 -17.26 5.66
CA ILE A 219 -10.65 -16.24 4.64
C ILE A 219 -11.22 -16.77 3.33
N THR A 220 -12.08 -16.00 2.67
CA THR A 220 -12.67 -16.36 1.38
C THR A 220 -12.40 -15.26 0.37
N LEU A 221 -11.93 -15.64 -0.81
CA LEU A 221 -11.74 -14.73 -1.92
C LEU A 221 -12.64 -15.15 -3.09
N SER A 222 -13.27 -14.17 -3.70
CA SER A 222 -14.09 -14.37 -4.88
C SER A 222 -13.97 -13.21 -5.85
N SER A 223 -14.36 -13.45 -7.10
CA SER A 223 -14.43 -12.39 -8.11
C SER A 223 -15.63 -12.59 -9.03
N PHE A 224 -16.15 -11.50 -9.56
CA PHE A 224 -17.22 -11.53 -10.54
C PHE A 224 -17.17 -10.28 -11.41
N THR A 225 -17.81 -10.37 -12.58
CA THR A 225 -17.94 -9.26 -13.51
C THR A 225 -19.40 -8.81 -13.59
N ARG A 226 -19.63 -7.50 -13.54
CA ARG A 226 -20.95 -6.91 -13.74
C ARG A 226 -20.86 -5.74 -14.70
N GLY A 227 -21.31 -5.93 -15.93
CA GLY A 227 -21.13 -4.96 -17.01
C GLY A 227 -19.65 -4.77 -17.34
N LYS A 228 -19.17 -3.52 -17.22
CA LYS A 228 -17.77 -3.13 -17.45
C LYS A 228 -16.91 -3.16 -16.17
N MET A 229 -17.50 -3.53 -15.06
CA MET A 229 -16.81 -3.54 -13.78
C MET A 229 -16.42 -4.96 -13.38
N PHE A 230 -15.19 -5.14 -12.96
CA PHE A 230 -14.67 -6.34 -12.33
C PHE A 230 -14.59 -6.13 -10.83
N PHE A 231 -15.12 -7.09 -10.08
CA PHE A 231 -15.18 -7.04 -8.62
C PHE A 231 -14.32 -8.14 -8.03
N ILE A 232 -13.61 -7.78 -6.97
CA ILE A 232 -12.90 -8.72 -6.11
C ILE A 232 -13.46 -8.54 -4.70
N GLU A 233 -13.86 -9.64 -4.08
CA GLU A 233 -14.32 -9.65 -2.70
C GLU A 233 -13.40 -10.51 -1.84
N VAL A 234 -13.02 -9.96 -0.69
CA VAL A 234 -12.24 -10.67 0.33
C VAL A 234 -13.01 -10.62 1.64
N GLU A 235 -13.42 -11.77 2.10
CA GLU A 235 -14.15 -11.94 3.36
C GLU A 235 -13.25 -12.64 4.37
N ASN A 236 -13.28 -12.17 5.61
CA ASN A 236 -12.57 -12.84 6.70
C ASN A 236 -13.31 -12.70 8.03
N SER A 237 -13.07 -13.67 8.90
CA SER A 237 -13.46 -13.57 10.30
C SER A 237 -12.52 -12.63 11.06
N PHE A 238 -13.06 -11.90 12.05
CA PHE A 238 -12.29 -10.99 12.90
C PHE A 238 -12.87 -10.91 14.32
N ASP A 239 -12.19 -10.24 15.22
CA ASP A 239 -12.54 -10.15 16.65
C ASP A 239 -13.77 -9.28 16.97
N GLY A 240 -14.33 -8.61 15.96
CA GLY A 240 -15.49 -7.72 16.08
C GLY A 240 -15.16 -6.30 16.50
N LYS A 241 -13.89 -5.96 16.71
CA LYS A 241 -13.46 -4.60 17.11
C LYS A 241 -13.05 -3.79 15.90
N ILE A 242 -13.73 -2.67 15.67
CA ILE A 242 -13.39 -1.71 14.64
C ILE A 242 -13.11 -0.37 15.29
N ILE A 243 -11.91 0.16 15.05
CA ILE A 243 -11.56 1.52 15.48
C ILE A 243 -11.80 2.46 14.32
N ARG A 244 -12.74 3.40 14.49
CA ARG A 244 -13.02 4.47 13.52
C ARG A 244 -12.48 5.79 14.02
N LYS A 245 -11.71 6.51 13.23
CA LYS A 245 -11.46 7.95 13.44
C LYS A 245 -12.52 8.77 12.72
N LYS A 246 -12.89 9.91 13.30
CA LYS A 246 -13.97 10.80 12.85
C LYS A 246 -13.84 11.31 11.40
N TYR A 247 -12.65 11.15 10.80
CA TYR A 247 -12.32 11.59 9.43
C TYR A 247 -11.59 10.51 8.62
N SER A 248 -11.61 9.24 9.03
CA SER A 248 -10.99 8.15 8.27
C SER A 248 -12.06 7.35 7.55
N GLU A 249 -11.87 7.19 6.24
CA GLU A 249 -12.74 6.41 5.37
C GLU A 249 -12.62 4.90 5.65
N PHE A 250 -11.45 4.47 6.13
CA PHE A 250 -11.15 3.08 6.46
C PHE A 250 -10.98 2.86 7.96
N PRO A 251 -11.26 1.64 8.45
CA PRO A 251 -10.98 1.26 9.83
C PRO A 251 -9.48 1.31 10.10
N ILE A 252 -9.12 1.73 11.32
CA ILE A 252 -7.73 1.83 11.76
C ILE A 252 -7.39 0.62 12.59
N THR A 253 -6.20 0.06 12.37
CA THR A 253 -5.68 -1.03 13.18
C THR A 253 -5.09 -0.52 14.50
N ASP A 254 -5.21 -1.33 15.57
CA ASP A 254 -4.79 -1.02 16.93
C ASP A 254 -3.27 -1.25 17.17
N LYS A 255 -2.43 -1.07 16.15
CA LYS A 255 -0.99 -1.32 16.29
C LYS A 255 -0.23 -0.12 16.85
N LYS A 256 0.77 -0.43 17.73
CA LYS A 256 1.66 0.56 18.35
C LYS A 256 2.58 1.29 17.35
N ASP A 257 2.90 0.67 16.22
CA ASP A 257 3.68 1.29 15.13
C ASP A 257 2.76 2.00 14.14
N LYS A 258 2.49 3.27 14.40
CA LYS A 258 1.59 4.11 13.59
C LYS A 258 2.13 4.45 12.20
N GLU A 259 3.43 4.34 11.97
CA GLU A 259 4.08 4.75 10.72
C GLU A 259 4.06 3.67 9.62
N ALA A 260 3.94 2.39 9.98
CA ALA A 260 3.95 1.28 9.01
C ALA A 260 2.54 0.73 8.66
N HIS A 261 1.46 1.17 9.35
CA HIS A 261 0.14 0.53 9.26
C HIS A 261 -0.96 1.53 8.89
N GLY A 262 -1.75 1.16 7.93
CA GLY A 262 -2.74 1.96 7.19
C GLY A 262 -2.39 2.04 5.71
N ILE A 263 -1.20 1.57 5.35
CA ILE A 263 -0.69 1.61 3.97
C ILE A 263 -1.43 0.59 3.10
N GLY A 264 -1.80 -0.59 3.63
CA GLY A 264 -2.42 -1.67 2.86
C GLY A 264 -3.74 -1.27 2.19
N LEU A 265 -4.71 -0.78 2.95
CA LEU A 265 -6.00 -0.33 2.39
C LEU A 265 -5.84 0.92 1.52
N SER A 266 -4.91 1.81 1.87
CA SER A 266 -4.56 2.97 1.04
C SER A 266 -3.96 2.55 -0.30
N ASN A 267 -3.09 1.52 -0.32
CA ASN A 267 -2.52 0.96 -1.55
C ASN A 267 -3.60 0.32 -2.42
N ILE A 268 -4.51 -0.47 -1.83
CA ILE A 268 -5.64 -1.06 -2.53
C ILE A 268 -6.49 0.05 -3.18
N LYS A 269 -6.83 1.11 -2.42
CA LYS A 269 -7.62 2.23 -2.93
C LYS A 269 -6.92 2.95 -4.08
N LYS A 270 -5.65 3.33 -3.92
CA LYS A 270 -4.86 3.99 -4.96
C LYS A 270 -4.77 3.14 -6.23
N THR A 271 -4.59 1.83 -6.07
CA THR A 271 -4.54 0.91 -7.21
C THR A 271 -5.91 0.78 -7.87
N ALA A 272 -7.01 0.72 -7.12
CA ALA A 272 -8.36 0.70 -7.67
C ALA A 272 -8.69 2.00 -8.42
N GLU A 273 -8.33 3.16 -7.88
CA GLU A 273 -8.51 4.47 -8.51
C GLU A 273 -7.79 4.59 -9.86
N LYS A 274 -6.62 3.94 -10.02
CA LYS A 274 -5.90 3.85 -11.31
C LYS A 274 -6.76 3.21 -12.42
N TYR A 275 -7.68 2.33 -12.05
CA TYR A 275 -8.61 1.66 -12.94
C TYR A 275 -10.04 2.22 -12.81
N HIS A 276 -10.18 3.51 -12.50
CA HIS A 276 -11.46 4.20 -12.34
C HIS A 276 -12.46 3.45 -11.44
N GLY A 277 -11.91 2.72 -10.49
CA GLY A 277 -12.65 1.91 -9.53
C GLY A 277 -12.65 2.52 -8.13
N GLY A 278 -12.99 1.68 -7.17
CA GLY A 278 -13.07 2.09 -5.77
C GLY A 278 -13.03 0.89 -4.82
N VAL A 279 -13.07 1.18 -3.55
CA VAL A 279 -13.03 0.19 -2.48
C VAL A 279 -14.14 0.48 -1.50
N ASP A 280 -14.91 -0.53 -1.16
CA ASP A 280 -15.93 -0.50 -0.13
C ASP A 280 -15.70 -1.61 0.89
N TRP A 281 -16.28 -1.47 2.07
CA TRP A 281 -16.17 -2.47 3.10
C TRP A 281 -17.42 -2.53 3.96
N SER A 282 -17.73 -3.72 4.44
CA SER A 282 -18.86 -3.96 5.33
C SER A 282 -18.49 -4.93 6.46
N VAL A 283 -19.29 -4.90 7.52
CA VAL A 283 -19.13 -5.80 8.65
C VAL A 283 -20.49 -6.34 9.07
N GLU A 284 -20.58 -7.65 9.12
CA GLU A 284 -21.76 -8.35 9.58
C GLU A 284 -21.33 -9.60 10.38
N ASN A 285 -21.91 -9.81 11.57
CA ASN A 285 -21.72 -11.02 12.39
C ASN A 285 -20.24 -11.44 12.59
N LYS A 286 -19.34 -10.48 12.86
CA LYS A 286 -17.88 -10.69 12.98
C LYS A 286 -17.21 -11.17 11.68
N LYS A 287 -17.84 -10.94 10.58
CA LYS A 287 -17.30 -11.09 9.23
C LYS A 287 -17.00 -9.70 8.67
N PHE A 288 -15.78 -9.50 8.22
CA PHE A 288 -15.35 -8.31 7.49
C PHE A 288 -15.32 -8.65 6.01
N THR A 289 -15.95 -7.84 5.20
CA THR A 289 -15.97 -7.98 3.74
C THR A 289 -15.36 -6.74 3.13
N LEU A 290 -14.33 -6.93 2.32
CA LEU A 290 -13.69 -5.90 1.51
C LEU A 290 -14.08 -6.12 0.05
N THR A 291 -14.71 -5.15 -0.57
CA THR A 291 -15.11 -5.20 -1.98
C THR A 291 -14.29 -4.18 -2.77
N ILE A 292 -13.55 -4.65 -3.76
CA ILE A 292 -12.74 -3.85 -4.66
C ILE A 292 -13.42 -3.85 -6.04
N MET A 293 -13.64 -2.68 -6.59
CA MET A 293 -14.22 -2.45 -7.91
C MET A 293 -13.15 -1.93 -8.85
N LEU A 294 -13.06 -2.48 -10.05
CA LEU A 294 -12.10 -2.09 -11.08
C LEU A 294 -12.81 -2.00 -12.42
N GLN A 295 -12.58 -0.94 -13.19
CA GLN A 295 -13.13 -0.85 -14.53
C GLN A 295 -12.26 -1.67 -15.49
N ASN A 296 -12.90 -2.56 -16.26
CA ASN A 296 -12.23 -3.46 -17.22
C ASN A 296 -12.20 -2.89 -18.65
N GLU A 297 -12.20 -1.57 -18.80
CA GLU A 297 -11.99 -0.93 -20.10
C GLU A 297 -10.96 0.19 -19.93
N ARG A 298 -10.06 0.34 -20.90
CA ARG A 298 -9.33 1.60 -21.07
C ARG A 298 -10.37 2.68 -21.35
N GLY A 299 -10.48 3.69 -20.50
CA GLY A 299 -11.19 4.89 -20.83
C GLY A 299 -10.64 5.37 -22.17
N GLU A 300 -11.50 5.63 -23.13
CA GLU A 300 -11.12 6.41 -24.29
C GLU A 300 -10.57 7.72 -23.72
N GLU A 301 -9.25 7.93 -23.85
CA GLU A 301 -8.67 9.25 -23.64
C GLU A 301 -9.43 10.16 -24.60
N ASN A 302 -10.27 11.03 -24.04
CA ASN A 302 -10.87 12.13 -24.80
C ASN A 302 -9.70 12.98 -25.34
N VAL A 303 -9.22 12.62 -26.50
CA VAL A 303 -8.43 13.50 -27.35
C VAL A 303 -9.40 14.55 -27.85
N SER A 304 -9.60 15.59 -27.04
CA SER A 304 -10.24 16.82 -27.51
C SER A 304 -9.25 17.50 -28.47
N TRP A 305 -9.64 17.54 -29.72
CA TRP A 305 -9.03 18.34 -30.79
C TRP A 305 -9.15 19.83 -30.46
#